data_2bb4e32dc4c4a08ff0bda27859b85fd3
#
_entry.id   2bb4e32dc4c4a08ff0bda27859b85fd3
#
_cell.length_a   1.000
_cell.length_b   1.000
_cell.length_c   1.000
_cell.angle_alpha   90.00
_cell.angle_beta   90.00
_cell.angle_gamma   90.00
#
_symmetry.space_group_name_H-M   'P 1'
#
loop_
_entity.id
_entity.type
_entity.pdbx_description
1 polymer ?
#
loop_
_entity_poly.entity_id
_entity_poly.type
_entity_poly.pdbx_seq_one_letter_code
_entity_poly.pdbx_strand_id
1 'polypeptide(L)'
;NYATGSGTTTVSVDSTCPSQVNYVLVSDASRFTLAFGCNDPSGVVAGTALDPLLVRWSDQESYSTWLPAITNQAGSYRLSQGSQIITALQTRQEILIWTDTSIYSMQFVGAPYVWTFQIMGSNLSIISPNAAVTVNNITYWMGTDKFYMYSGRVETLPCSLRQYIYDDINLEQGFQVFGGTNEGYNEIWWFYCSRTSTTIDKYVIYNHLERTWAYGTLARTAWLDSPLRSSPMATTYGNALVYHEQGNDDGTTNPASPIYAYVRSSDFDIGDGHNFGLVWRIIPDVTFDGSTVNQPAVNFTVLPRHNPGTNYGSTDSPVTTSAQNYTSVRTYNVQQFTEYAYVRIRGRQMAFQISSEDLGVSWQLGSPRLDVRADGRR
;
A
#
# COMPACT_ATOMS: atom_id res chain seq x y z
N ASN A 1 -34.05 4.97 2.39
CA ASN A 1 -34.91 6.17 2.27
C ASN A 1 -34.82 7.00 3.53
N TYR A 2 -34.21 8.17 3.46
CA TYR A 2 -34.38 9.18 4.49
C TYR A 2 -35.57 10.06 4.08
N ALA A 3 -36.71 9.85 4.68
CA ALA A 3 -37.78 10.82 4.57
C ALA A 3 -37.51 11.94 5.57
N THR A 4 -37.30 13.16 5.07
CA THR A 4 -37.24 14.38 5.87
C THR A 4 -38.66 14.78 6.26
N GLY A 5 -39.13 14.31 7.40
CA GLY A 5 -40.42 14.68 8.00
C GLY A 5 -40.42 14.38 9.48
N SER A 6 -41.08 15.19 10.28
CA SER A 6 -41.23 14.99 11.72
C SER A 6 -42.02 13.71 12.00
N GLY A 7 -41.33 12.65 12.38
CA GLY A 7 -41.91 11.38 12.73
C GLY A 7 -40.86 10.27 12.74
N THR A 8 -41.14 9.16 13.36
CA THR A 8 -40.32 7.96 13.33
C THR A 8 -40.15 7.49 11.89
N THR A 9 -39.00 7.72 11.30
CA THR A 9 -38.64 7.23 9.97
C THR A 9 -38.35 5.75 10.07
N THR A 10 -39.28 4.92 9.59
CA THR A 10 -39.04 3.48 9.43
C THR A 10 -38.30 3.26 8.10
N VAL A 11 -37.19 2.58 8.16
CA VAL A 11 -36.51 2.08 6.95
C VAL A 11 -37.37 0.92 6.41
N SER A 12 -37.91 1.07 5.21
CA SER A 12 -38.63 -0.01 4.53
C SER A 12 -37.71 -0.69 3.51
N VAL A 13 -37.86 -2.01 3.40
CA VAL A 13 -37.17 -2.80 2.38
C VAL A 13 -37.93 -2.63 1.06
N ASP A 14 -37.21 -2.30 -0.02
CA ASP A 14 -37.77 -2.33 -1.37
C ASP A 14 -37.73 -3.77 -1.87
N SER A 15 -38.89 -4.30 -2.26
CA SER A 15 -39.05 -5.70 -2.70
C SER A 15 -38.43 -5.98 -4.07
N THR A 16 -38.11 -4.96 -4.84
CA THR A 16 -37.51 -5.09 -6.19
C THR A 16 -35.98 -4.95 -6.17
N CYS A 17 -35.43 -4.38 -5.11
CA CYS A 17 -33.99 -4.24 -4.90
C CYS A 17 -33.36 -5.60 -4.57
N PRO A 18 -32.16 -5.91 -5.05
CA PRO A 18 -31.41 -7.08 -4.60
C PRO A 18 -31.32 -7.13 -3.07
N SER A 19 -31.62 -8.27 -2.48
CA SER A 19 -31.60 -8.48 -1.03
C SER A 19 -30.28 -9.11 -0.56
N GLN A 20 -29.52 -9.71 -1.48
CA GLN A 20 -28.19 -10.28 -1.26
C GLN A 20 -27.26 -9.73 -2.32
N VAL A 21 -26.14 -9.15 -1.90
CA VAL A 21 -25.19 -8.45 -2.77
C VAL A 21 -23.80 -8.60 -2.20
N ASN A 22 -22.79 -8.90 -3.05
CA ASN A 22 -21.39 -8.91 -2.64
C ASN A 22 -20.83 -7.48 -2.53
N TYR A 23 -21.17 -6.62 -3.50
CA TYR A 23 -20.67 -5.23 -3.53
C TYR A 23 -21.72 -4.28 -4.14
N VAL A 24 -21.78 -3.06 -3.62
CA VAL A 24 -22.70 -2.01 -4.10
C VAL A 24 -21.90 -0.75 -4.43
N LEU A 25 -22.25 -0.11 -5.53
CA LEU A 25 -21.66 1.15 -5.96
C LEU A 25 -22.75 2.08 -6.50
N VAL A 26 -22.63 3.36 -6.22
CA VAL A 26 -23.44 4.39 -6.88
C VAL A 26 -22.52 5.11 -7.88
N SER A 27 -22.92 5.11 -9.15
CA SER A 27 -22.19 5.82 -10.19
C SER A 27 -22.51 7.30 -10.16
N ASP A 28 -21.54 8.13 -9.80
CA ASP A 28 -21.70 9.58 -9.75
C ASP A 28 -21.91 10.20 -11.14
N ALA A 29 -21.20 9.66 -12.15
CA ALA A 29 -21.24 10.19 -13.50
C ALA A 29 -22.55 9.87 -14.23
N SER A 30 -23.06 8.66 -14.07
CA SER A 30 -24.26 8.16 -14.78
C SER A 30 -25.50 8.07 -13.90
N ARG A 31 -25.34 8.22 -12.57
CA ARG A 31 -26.43 8.27 -11.57
C ARG A 31 -27.28 7.01 -11.52
N PHE A 32 -26.62 5.86 -11.55
CA PHE A 32 -27.22 4.54 -11.32
C PHE A 32 -26.77 3.96 -9.98
N THR A 33 -27.63 3.20 -9.35
CA THR A 33 -27.25 2.30 -8.26
C THR A 33 -26.93 0.93 -8.86
N LEU A 34 -25.75 0.41 -8.55
CA LEU A 34 -25.19 -0.82 -9.13
C LEU A 34 -25.01 -1.87 -8.04
N ALA A 35 -25.42 -3.09 -8.30
CA ALA A 35 -25.28 -4.24 -7.42
C ALA A 35 -24.47 -5.33 -8.13
N PHE A 36 -23.41 -5.80 -7.50
CA PHE A 36 -22.45 -6.74 -8.04
C PHE A 36 -22.47 -8.06 -7.25
N GLY A 37 -22.59 -9.19 -7.94
CA GLY A 37 -22.76 -10.49 -7.30
C GLY A 37 -24.04 -10.49 -6.45
N CYS A 38 -25.19 -10.52 -7.09
CA CYS A 38 -26.45 -10.27 -6.43
C CYS A 38 -27.54 -11.26 -6.84
N ASN A 39 -28.65 -11.26 -6.11
CA ASN A 39 -29.85 -11.99 -6.46
C ASN A 39 -30.88 -11.09 -7.14
N ASP A 40 -31.92 -11.73 -7.72
CA ASP A 40 -33.11 -11.07 -8.18
C ASP A 40 -34.34 -11.52 -7.36
N PRO A 41 -34.77 -10.77 -6.32
CA PRO A 41 -35.88 -11.15 -5.49
C PRO A 41 -37.21 -11.34 -6.28
N SER A 42 -37.33 -10.63 -7.41
CA SER A 42 -38.51 -10.73 -8.27
C SER A 42 -38.56 -12.03 -9.11
N GLY A 43 -37.41 -12.64 -9.36
CA GLY A 43 -37.25 -13.80 -10.23
C GLY A 43 -37.55 -13.54 -11.71
N VAL A 44 -37.62 -12.26 -12.12
CA VAL A 44 -37.99 -11.86 -13.50
C VAL A 44 -36.80 -11.90 -14.45
N VAL A 45 -35.65 -11.39 -13.98
CA VAL A 45 -34.42 -11.30 -14.81
C VAL A 45 -33.38 -12.36 -14.48
N ALA A 46 -33.40 -12.87 -13.26
CA ALA A 46 -32.49 -13.90 -12.78
C ALA A 46 -33.18 -14.76 -11.72
N GLY A 47 -32.46 -15.75 -11.16
CA GLY A 47 -32.95 -16.53 -10.05
C GLY A 47 -33.04 -15.74 -8.74
N THR A 48 -33.95 -16.17 -7.84
CA THR A 48 -34.05 -15.56 -6.49
C THR A 48 -32.89 -15.87 -5.58
N ALA A 49 -32.09 -16.90 -5.89
CA ALA A 49 -30.86 -17.21 -5.21
C ALA A 49 -29.74 -16.26 -5.64
N LEU A 50 -28.75 -16.09 -4.78
CA LEU A 50 -27.54 -15.30 -5.09
C LEU A 50 -26.81 -15.88 -6.31
N ASP A 51 -26.61 -15.07 -7.36
CA ASP A 51 -25.69 -15.37 -8.46
C ASP A 51 -24.43 -14.49 -8.27
N PRO A 52 -23.27 -15.09 -7.92
CA PRO A 52 -22.06 -14.34 -7.65
C PRO A 52 -21.48 -13.55 -8.83
N LEU A 53 -21.93 -13.83 -10.06
CA LEU A 53 -21.48 -13.15 -11.29
C LEU A 53 -22.53 -12.20 -11.88
N LEU A 54 -23.69 -12.07 -11.26
CA LEU A 54 -24.75 -11.19 -11.74
C LEU A 54 -24.46 -9.74 -11.35
N VAL A 55 -24.53 -8.85 -12.33
CA VAL A 55 -24.55 -7.39 -12.13
C VAL A 55 -25.96 -6.90 -12.42
N ARG A 56 -26.55 -6.11 -11.51
CA ARG A 56 -27.81 -5.44 -11.72
C ARG A 56 -27.67 -3.94 -11.50
N TRP A 57 -28.47 -3.17 -12.18
CA TRP A 57 -28.54 -1.73 -12.01
C TRP A 57 -29.98 -1.23 -11.94
N SER A 58 -30.18 -0.20 -11.14
CA SER A 58 -31.46 0.50 -11.03
C SER A 58 -31.74 1.29 -12.31
N ASP A 59 -32.90 1.91 -12.38
CA ASP A 59 -33.14 2.97 -13.33
C ASP A 59 -32.31 4.22 -13.00
N GLN A 60 -32.05 5.06 -13.99
CA GLN A 60 -31.28 6.28 -13.82
C GLN A 60 -31.95 7.22 -12.82
N GLU A 61 -31.19 7.80 -11.89
CA GLU A 61 -31.68 8.65 -10.81
C GLU A 61 -32.73 8.00 -9.87
N SER A 62 -32.90 6.69 -9.93
CA SER A 62 -33.82 5.95 -9.08
C SER A 62 -33.07 4.89 -8.27
N TYR A 63 -33.32 4.84 -6.97
CA TYR A 63 -32.81 3.78 -6.09
C TYR A 63 -33.83 2.63 -5.93
N SER A 64 -35.08 2.83 -6.32
CA SER A 64 -36.19 1.89 -6.08
C SER A 64 -36.66 1.14 -7.32
N THR A 65 -36.28 1.56 -8.52
CA THR A 65 -36.71 0.93 -9.77
C THR A 65 -35.65 -0.04 -10.28
N TRP A 66 -35.85 -1.33 -10.02
CA TRP A 66 -34.89 -2.40 -10.37
C TRP A 66 -35.42 -3.39 -11.41
N LEU A 67 -36.74 -3.33 -11.72
CA LEU A 67 -37.31 -4.20 -12.73
C LEU A 67 -37.20 -3.57 -14.11
N PRO A 68 -36.60 -4.27 -15.09
CA PRO A 68 -36.47 -3.78 -16.45
C PRO A 68 -37.87 -3.62 -17.09
N ALA A 69 -38.09 -2.46 -17.72
CA ALA A 69 -39.31 -2.17 -18.48
C ALA A 69 -38.94 -1.34 -19.73
N ILE A 70 -39.84 -1.28 -20.71
CA ILE A 70 -39.63 -0.50 -21.94
C ILE A 70 -39.46 0.99 -21.62
N THR A 71 -39.98 1.45 -20.49
CA THR A 71 -39.99 2.84 -20.06
C THR A 71 -38.88 3.23 -19.13
N ASN A 72 -37.98 2.31 -18.76
CA ASN A 72 -36.86 2.57 -17.86
C ASN A 72 -35.54 1.98 -18.38
N GLN A 73 -34.46 2.29 -17.70
CA GLN A 73 -33.12 1.82 -18.04
C GLN A 73 -32.58 0.76 -17.06
N ALA A 74 -33.41 0.27 -16.13
CA ALA A 74 -32.99 -0.80 -15.23
C ALA A 74 -32.66 -2.08 -16.00
N GLY A 75 -31.70 -2.85 -15.52
CA GLY A 75 -31.27 -4.05 -16.23
C GLY A 75 -30.33 -4.92 -15.42
N SER A 76 -29.81 -5.94 -16.12
CA SER A 76 -28.86 -6.88 -15.56
C SER A 76 -27.94 -7.43 -16.64
N TYR A 77 -26.75 -7.86 -16.22
CA TYR A 77 -25.81 -8.59 -17.05
C TYR A 77 -25.05 -9.60 -16.20
N ARG A 78 -24.90 -10.81 -16.70
CA ARG A 78 -24.12 -11.85 -16.05
C ARG A 78 -22.74 -11.93 -16.67
N LEU A 79 -21.69 -11.77 -15.85
CA LEU A 79 -20.30 -11.90 -16.30
C LEU A 79 -20.01 -13.36 -16.71
N SER A 80 -19.15 -13.52 -17.71
CA SER A 80 -18.86 -14.82 -18.33
C SER A 80 -17.63 -15.52 -17.76
N GLN A 81 -16.74 -14.81 -17.05
CA GLN A 81 -15.52 -15.37 -16.48
C GLN A 81 -15.39 -15.06 -14.99
N GLY A 82 -14.86 -16.03 -14.26
CA GLY A 82 -14.77 -16.01 -12.81
C GLY A 82 -15.81 -16.88 -12.13
N SER A 83 -15.72 -17.01 -10.80
CA SER A 83 -16.71 -17.70 -9.98
C SER A 83 -17.52 -16.73 -9.13
N GLN A 84 -16.93 -15.56 -8.80
CA GLN A 84 -17.61 -14.51 -8.04
C GLN A 84 -17.00 -13.13 -8.33
N ILE A 85 -17.82 -12.10 -8.18
CA ILE A 85 -17.36 -10.71 -8.18
C ILE A 85 -16.87 -10.38 -6.77
N ILE A 86 -15.63 -9.87 -6.70
CA ILE A 86 -15.00 -9.47 -5.44
C ILE A 86 -15.31 -8.01 -5.12
N THR A 87 -15.12 -7.12 -6.10
CA THR A 87 -15.31 -5.68 -5.92
C THR A 87 -15.50 -4.96 -7.24
N ALA A 88 -15.95 -3.72 -7.17
CA ALA A 88 -15.98 -2.79 -8.29
C ALA A 88 -15.48 -1.41 -7.85
N LEU A 89 -14.80 -0.72 -8.75
CA LEU A 89 -14.26 0.61 -8.49
C LEU A 89 -14.61 1.55 -9.65
N GLN A 90 -15.20 2.69 -9.33
CA GLN A 90 -15.46 3.71 -10.33
C GLN A 90 -14.20 4.50 -10.61
N THR A 91 -13.82 4.53 -11.88
CA THR A 91 -12.82 5.44 -12.42
C THR A 91 -13.52 6.62 -13.10
N ARG A 92 -12.77 7.48 -13.73
CA ARG A 92 -13.32 8.68 -14.39
C ARG A 92 -14.23 8.34 -15.59
N GLN A 93 -13.95 7.28 -16.32
CA GLN A 93 -14.63 6.97 -17.59
C GLN A 93 -15.39 5.64 -17.56
N GLU A 94 -15.05 4.76 -16.64
CA GLU A 94 -15.55 3.40 -16.58
C GLU A 94 -15.61 2.88 -15.15
N ILE A 95 -16.29 1.77 -14.96
CA ILE A 95 -16.29 1.02 -13.70
C ILE A 95 -15.50 -0.24 -13.92
N LEU A 96 -14.43 -0.42 -13.16
CA LEU A 96 -13.65 -1.64 -13.18
C LEU A 96 -14.28 -2.65 -12.21
N ILE A 97 -14.49 -3.87 -12.68
CA ILE A 97 -15.10 -4.95 -11.89
C ILE A 97 -14.08 -6.08 -11.80
N TRP A 98 -13.71 -6.48 -10.59
CA TRP A 98 -12.84 -7.62 -10.35
C TRP A 98 -13.68 -8.85 -10.00
N THR A 99 -13.43 -9.91 -10.73
CA THR A 99 -13.79 -11.26 -10.29
C THR A 99 -12.58 -11.90 -9.60
N ASP A 100 -12.72 -13.11 -9.11
CA ASP A 100 -11.64 -13.91 -8.55
C ASP A 100 -10.51 -14.22 -9.57
N THR A 101 -10.78 -14.14 -10.88
CA THR A 101 -9.81 -14.51 -11.93
C THR A 101 -9.64 -13.48 -13.04
N SER A 102 -10.50 -12.47 -13.12
CA SER A 102 -10.54 -11.55 -14.25
C SER A 102 -10.94 -10.13 -13.85
N ILE A 103 -10.62 -9.18 -14.72
CA ILE A 103 -11.07 -7.80 -14.61
C ILE A 103 -11.89 -7.41 -15.83
N TYR A 104 -13.01 -6.73 -15.58
CA TYR A 104 -13.90 -6.19 -16.61
C TYR A 104 -13.94 -4.67 -16.54
N SER A 105 -14.10 -4.05 -17.69
CA SER A 105 -14.51 -2.66 -17.85
C SER A 105 -16.01 -2.62 -18.12
N MET A 106 -16.75 -1.84 -17.35
CA MET A 106 -18.16 -1.55 -17.53
C MET A 106 -18.30 -0.07 -17.87
N GLN A 107 -18.81 0.23 -19.07
CA GLN A 107 -18.92 1.58 -19.58
C GLN A 107 -20.37 1.93 -19.89
N PHE A 108 -20.78 3.15 -19.55
CA PHE A 108 -22.08 3.68 -19.89
C PHE A 108 -22.13 4.09 -21.36
N VAL A 109 -23.06 3.49 -22.11
CA VAL A 109 -23.24 3.74 -23.56
C VAL A 109 -24.60 4.35 -23.88
N GLY A 110 -25.50 4.44 -22.88
CA GLY A 110 -26.86 4.95 -23.07
C GLY A 110 -27.81 3.94 -23.71
N ALA A 111 -29.06 4.35 -23.83
CA ALA A 111 -30.09 3.50 -24.41
C ALA A 111 -29.82 3.14 -25.87
N PRO A 112 -30.14 1.92 -26.33
CA PRO A 112 -30.95 0.90 -25.63
C PRO A 112 -30.14 -0.05 -24.74
N TYR A 113 -28.80 -0.09 -24.87
CA TYR A 113 -27.96 -1.07 -24.16
C TYR A 113 -27.57 -0.68 -22.75
N VAL A 114 -27.63 0.61 -22.41
CA VAL A 114 -27.29 1.23 -21.12
C VAL A 114 -25.83 1.03 -20.74
N TRP A 115 -25.39 -0.22 -20.55
CA TRP A 115 -24.02 -0.58 -20.17
C TRP A 115 -23.42 -1.59 -21.14
N THR A 116 -22.13 -1.44 -21.41
CA THR A 116 -21.31 -2.44 -22.11
C THR A 116 -20.28 -3.02 -21.15
N PHE A 117 -19.97 -4.30 -21.34
CA PHE A 117 -18.99 -5.04 -20.52
C PHE A 117 -17.91 -5.62 -21.40
N GLN A 118 -16.66 -5.33 -21.06
CA GLN A 118 -15.50 -5.83 -21.80
C GLN A 118 -14.50 -6.45 -20.83
N ILE A 119 -13.95 -7.62 -21.18
CA ILE A 119 -12.87 -8.25 -20.42
C ILE A 119 -11.57 -7.51 -20.74
N MET A 120 -10.92 -6.97 -19.72
CA MET A 120 -9.65 -6.25 -19.84
C MET A 120 -8.45 -7.14 -19.54
N GLY A 121 -8.65 -8.23 -18.81
CA GLY A 121 -7.62 -9.20 -18.51
C GLY A 121 -8.16 -10.43 -17.79
N SER A 122 -7.44 -11.53 -17.90
CA SER A 122 -7.71 -12.81 -17.24
C SER A 122 -6.46 -13.31 -16.51
N ASN A 123 -6.62 -14.29 -15.62
CA ASN A 123 -5.58 -14.80 -14.72
C ASN A 123 -5.01 -13.70 -13.82
N LEU A 124 -5.89 -12.86 -13.30
CA LEU A 124 -5.61 -11.75 -12.42
C LEU A 124 -6.35 -11.97 -11.11
N SER A 125 -5.72 -11.60 -10.02
CA SER A 125 -6.33 -11.67 -8.70
C SER A 125 -6.38 -10.29 -8.05
N ILE A 126 -7.32 -10.10 -7.15
CA ILE A 126 -7.32 -9.04 -6.15
C ILE A 126 -7.44 -9.68 -4.77
N ILE A 127 -6.63 -9.22 -3.83
CA ILE A 127 -6.53 -9.89 -2.52
C ILE A 127 -7.73 -9.58 -1.62
N SER A 128 -8.33 -8.39 -1.77
CA SER A 128 -9.51 -7.96 -0.99
C SER A 128 -10.35 -6.97 -1.78
N PRO A 129 -11.60 -6.75 -1.38
CA PRO A 129 -12.46 -5.73 -1.99
C PRO A 129 -11.91 -4.30 -1.92
N ASN A 130 -11.08 -4.01 -0.92
CA ASN A 130 -10.56 -2.67 -0.66
C ASN A 130 -9.09 -2.50 -1.08
N ALA A 131 -8.51 -3.45 -1.81
CA ALA A 131 -7.09 -3.42 -2.20
C ALA A 131 -6.82 -2.59 -3.47
N ALA A 132 -7.84 -2.04 -4.12
CA ALA A 132 -7.70 -1.22 -5.32
C ALA A 132 -7.86 0.27 -5.00
N VAL A 133 -6.98 1.09 -5.57
CA VAL A 133 -7.01 2.55 -5.47
C VAL A 133 -6.74 3.19 -6.82
N THR A 134 -7.34 4.34 -7.08
CA THR A 134 -7.14 5.09 -8.33
C THR A 134 -6.47 6.42 -8.03
N VAL A 135 -5.37 6.68 -8.73
CA VAL A 135 -4.61 7.93 -8.70
C VAL A 135 -4.33 8.38 -10.12
N ASN A 136 -4.61 9.63 -10.43
CA ASN A 136 -4.34 10.21 -11.76
C ASN A 136 -4.90 9.37 -12.93
N ASN A 137 -6.08 8.81 -12.75
CA ASN A 137 -6.76 7.95 -13.74
C ASN A 137 -6.06 6.59 -14.00
N ILE A 138 -5.11 6.22 -13.18
CA ILE A 138 -4.48 4.89 -13.17
C ILE A 138 -4.97 4.16 -11.91
N THR A 139 -5.42 2.94 -12.08
CA THR A 139 -5.85 2.11 -10.95
C THR A 139 -4.75 1.12 -10.60
N TYR A 140 -4.40 1.07 -9.33
CA TYR A 140 -3.40 0.16 -8.78
C TYR A 140 -4.05 -0.78 -7.78
N TRP A 141 -3.65 -2.05 -7.76
CA TRP A 141 -4.16 -2.99 -6.76
C TRP A 141 -3.17 -4.08 -6.39
N MET A 142 -3.35 -4.59 -5.19
CA MET A 142 -2.62 -5.72 -4.66
C MET A 142 -3.36 -7.02 -5.00
N GLY A 143 -2.71 -7.91 -5.72
CA GLY A 143 -3.17 -9.27 -5.96
C GLY A 143 -2.70 -10.24 -4.88
N THR A 144 -2.94 -11.52 -5.06
CA THR A 144 -2.53 -12.58 -4.12
C THR A 144 -1.04 -12.96 -4.24
N ASP A 145 -0.38 -12.56 -5.33
CA ASP A 145 1.02 -12.91 -5.62
C ASP A 145 1.87 -11.77 -6.19
N LYS A 146 1.24 -10.68 -6.62
CA LYS A 146 1.91 -9.52 -7.23
C LYS A 146 1.00 -8.29 -7.25
N PHE A 147 1.58 -7.17 -7.61
CA PHE A 147 0.87 -5.91 -7.81
C PHE A 147 0.56 -5.67 -9.28
N TYR A 148 -0.53 -4.98 -9.52
CA TYR A 148 -0.99 -4.66 -10.86
C TYR A 148 -1.32 -3.19 -11.00
N MET A 149 -1.35 -2.72 -12.24
CA MET A 149 -1.85 -1.41 -12.61
C MET A 149 -2.71 -1.49 -13.87
N TYR A 150 -3.65 -0.55 -13.97
CA TYR A 150 -4.53 -0.40 -15.13
C TYR A 150 -4.53 1.06 -15.60
N SER A 151 -4.14 1.27 -16.85
CA SER A 151 -4.14 2.58 -17.52
C SER A 151 -4.74 2.47 -18.93
N GLY A 152 -5.91 1.79 -19.04
CA GLY A 152 -6.50 1.36 -20.32
C GLY A 152 -6.13 -0.07 -20.72
N ARG A 153 -5.07 -0.62 -20.16
CA ARG A 153 -4.70 -2.04 -20.21
C ARG A 153 -4.15 -2.47 -18.86
N VAL A 154 -4.25 -3.76 -18.58
CA VAL A 154 -3.69 -4.34 -17.36
C VAL A 154 -2.21 -4.63 -17.54
N GLU A 155 -1.40 -4.17 -16.59
CA GLU A 155 0.03 -4.46 -16.52
C GLU A 155 0.41 -4.96 -15.13
N THR A 156 1.40 -5.83 -15.06
CA THR A 156 2.03 -6.17 -13.78
C THR A 156 2.91 -5.02 -13.34
N LEU A 157 2.70 -4.54 -12.12
CA LEU A 157 3.52 -3.50 -11.52
C LEU A 157 4.80 -4.14 -10.95
N PRO A 158 5.99 -3.82 -11.49
CA PRO A 158 7.24 -4.37 -10.98
C PRO A 158 7.46 -3.96 -9.52
N CYS A 159 7.75 -4.92 -8.66
CA CYS A 159 7.99 -4.67 -7.24
C CYS A 159 9.30 -5.33 -6.80
N SER A 160 10.26 -4.52 -6.36
CA SER A 160 11.54 -5.00 -5.82
C SER A 160 11.39 -5.72 -4.47
N LEU A 161 10.30 -5.43 -3.75
CA LEU A 161 9.97 -6.03 -2.46
C LEU A 161 9.00 -7.20 -2.56
N ARG A 162 8.65 -7.66 -3.79
CA ARG A 162 7.61 -8.66 -4.00
C ARG A 162 7.81 -9.91 -3.14
N GLN A 163 8.99 -10.51 -3.20
CA GLN A 163 9.28 -11.71 -2.44
C GLN A 163 9.15 -11.47 -0.93
N TYR A 164 9.73 -10.37 -0.41
CA TYR A 164 9.66 -10.03 1.01
C TYR A 164 8.21 -9.90 1.50
N ILE A 165 7.34 -9.24 0.73
CA ILE A 165 5.95 -8.99 1.12
C ILE A 165 5.14 -10.28 1.07
N TYR A 166 5.20 -11.03 -0.04
CA TYR A 166 4.37 -12.23 -0.22
C TYR A 166 4.86 -13.46 0.56
N ASP A 167 6.13 -13.48 0.99
CA ASP A 167 6.61 -14.48 1.96
C ASP A 167 6.15 -14.18 3.40
N ASP A 168 5.81 -12.92 3.67
CA ASP A 168 5.43 -12.44 5.01
C ASP A 168 3.91 -12.28 5.19
N ILE A 169 3.14 -12.11 4.12
CA ILE A 169 1.71 -11.85 4.22
C ILE A 169 0.91 -13.04 4.74
N ASN A 170 -0.07 -12.77 5.62
CA ASN A 170 -1.06 -13.75 6.07
C ASN A 170 -2.25 -13.77 5.09
N LEU A 171 -2.25 -14.71 4.14
CA LEU A 171 -3.30 -14.84 3.14
C LEU A 171 -4.66 -15.23 3.72
N GLU A 172 -4.71 -15.90 4.88
CA GLU A 172 -5.97 -16.20 5.56
C GLU A 172 -6.68 -14.92 6.03
N GLN A 173 -5.91 -13.87 6.30
CA GLN A 173 -6.39 -12.54 6.65
C GLN A 173 -6.38 -11.57 5.46
N GLY A 174 -6.21 -12.07 4.25
CA GLY A 174 -6.12 -11.26 3.03
C GLY A 174 -7.32 -10.33 2.82
N PHE A 175 -8.50 -10.71 3.28
CA PHE A 175 -9.72 -9.89 3.19
C PHE A 175 -9.63 -8.56 3.96
N GLN A 176 -8.72 -8.43 4.92
CA GLN A 176 -8.50 -7.19 5.68
C GLN A 176 -7.62 -6.19 4.92
N VAL A 177 -6.89 -6.61 3.90
CA VAL A 177 -6.01 -5.72 3.12
C VAL A 177 -6.81 -4.57 2.53
N PHE A 178 -6.32 -3.36 2.71
CA PHE A 178 -6.90 -2.19 2.05
C PHE A 178 -5.82 -1.27 1.50
N GLY A 179 -6.17 -0.55 0.46
CA GLY A 179 -5.33 0.47 -0.16
C GLY A 179 -5.75 1.88 0.26
N GLY A 180 -4.80 2.79 0.20
CA GLY A 180 -5.01 4.22 0.41
C GLY A 180 -4.02 5.03 -0.39
N THR A 181 -4.25 6.32 -0.49
CA THR A 181 -3.36 7.27 -1.16
C THR A 181 -2.75 8.24 -0.16
N ASN A 182 -1.61 8.76 -0.47
CA ASN A 182 -1.00 9.93 0.15
C ASN A 182 -0.54 10.84 -0.99
N GLU A 183 -1.47 11.63 -1.51
CA GLU A 183 -1.24 12.44 -2.72
C GLU A 183 -0.17 13.51 -2.52
N GLY A 184 0.00 14.00 -1.30
CA GLY A 184 1.05 14.96 -0.96
C GLY A 184 2.47 14.45 -1.24
N TYR A 185 2.66 13.14 -1.22
CA TYR A 185 3.94 12.46 -1.47
C TYR A 185 3.94 11.56 -2.70
N ASN A 186 2.86 11.56 -3.49
CA ASN A 186 2.67 10.70 -4.67
C ASN A 186 2.74 9.20 -4.35
N GLU A 187 2.17 8.80 -3.23
CA GLU A 187 2.28 7.46 -2.68
C GLU A 187 0.95 6.71 -2.71
N ILE A 188 1.06 5.41 -2.94
CA ILE A 188 -0.02 4.44 -2.79
C ILE A 188 0.40 3.47 -1.71
N TRP A 189 -0.47 3.29 -0.73
CA TRP A 189 -0.26 2.48 0.45
C TRP A 189 -1.14 1.25 0.40
N TRP A 190 -0.61 0.09 0.77
CA TRP A 190 -1.38 -1.11 1.08
C TRP A 190 -1.03 -1.59 2.47
N PHE A 191 -2.06 -1.72 3.29
CA PHE A 191 -1.96 -2.21 4.66
C PHE A 191 -2.33 -3.68 4.70
N TYR A 192 -1.52 -4.50 5.37
CA TYR A 192 -1.71 -5.95 5.40
C TYR A 192 -1.33 -6.55 6.74
N CYS A 193 -1.80 -7.79 6.99
CA CYS A 193 -1.41 -8.59 8.15
C CYS A 193 -0.13 -9.36 7.85
N SER A 194 0.87 -9.27 8.70
CA SER A 194 2.06 -10.12 8.61
C SER A 194 1.72 -11.58 8.90
N ARG A 195 2.63 -12.49 8.57
CA ARG A 195 2.42 -13.94 8.58
C ARG A 195 1.84 -14.50 9.86
N THR A 196 2.20 -13.94 11.00
CA THR A 196 1.76 -14.38 12.34
C THR A 196 0.69 -13.50 12.94
N SER A 197 0.30 -12.43 12.26
CA SER A 197 -0.69 -11.48 12.74
C SER A 197 -2.08 -11.79 12.20
N THR A 198 -3.08 -11.59 13.04
CA THR A 198 -4.51 -11.63 12.67
C THR A 198 -5.12 -10.24 12.51
N THR A 199 -4.33 -9.20 12.73
CA THR A 199 -4.68 -7.80 12.57
C THR A 199 -3.65 -7.11 11.70
N ILE A 200 -4.02 -6.01 11.04
CA ILE A 200 -3.10 -5.23 10.22
C ILE A 200 -2.01 -4.63 11.10
N ASP A 201 -0.76 -4.92 10.75
CA ASP A 201 0.44 -4.49 11.46
C ASP A 201 1.55 -3.97 10.54
N LYS A 202 1.42 -4.17 9.23
CA LYS A 202 2.40 -3.75 8.22
C LYS A 202 1.78 -2.99 7.07
N TYR A 203 2.64 -2.26 6.38
CA TYR A 203 2.29 -1.58 5.13
C TYR A 203 3.40 -1.71 4.10
N VAL A 204 3.02 -1.53 2.85
CA VAL A 204 3.91 -1.32 1.72
C VAL A 204 3.46 -0.08 0.96
N ILE A 205 4.42 0.71 0.51
CA ILE A 205 4.21 1.95 -0.24
C ILE A 205 4.80 1.80 -1.64
N TYR A 206 4.09 2.32 -2.60
CA TYR A 206 4.59 2.56 -3.95
C TYR A 206 4.52 4.05 -4.28
N ASN A 207 5.66 4.68 -4.49
CA ASN A 207 5.71 6.03 -5.04
C ASN A 207 5.55 5.94 -6.56
N HIS A 208 4.40 6.41 -7.08
CA HIS A 208 4.05 6.25 -8.48
C HIS A 208 4.80 7.24 -9.41
N LEU A 209 5.36 8.32 -8.87
CA LEU A 209 6.16 9.28 -9.63
C LEU A 209 7.61 8.79 -9.76
N GLU A 210 8.24 8.42 -8.65
CA GLU A 210 9.62 7.95 -8.60
C GLU A 210 9.79 6.46 -8.90
N ARG A 211 8.68 5.69 -8.91
CA ARG A 211 8.64 4.24 -9.12
C ARG A 211 9.47 3.47 -8.10
N THR A 212 9.48 3.95 -6.88
CA THR A 212 10.19 3.34 -5.74
C THR A 212 9.23 2.65 -4.79
N TRP A 213 9.76 1.68 -4.03
CA TRP A 213 9.00 0.92 -3.05
C TRP A 213 9.58 1.14 -1.66
N ALA A 214 8.71 1.25 -0.68
CA ALA A 214 9.05 1.29 0.74
C ALA A 214 8.10 0.40 1.54
N TYR A 215 8.48 0.04 2.75
CA TYR A 215 7.66 -0.78 3.65
C TYR A 215 7.93 -0.40 5.10
N GLY A 216 7.01 -0.78 5.97
CA GLY A 216 7.17 -0.54 7.40
C GLY A 216 6.09 -1.24 8.24
N THR A 217 6.07 -0.91 9.51
CA THR A 217 5.10 -1.41 10.48
C THR A 217 4.17 -0.28 10.90
N LEU A 218 2.87 -0.49 10.74
CA LEU A 218 1.86 0.48 11.14
C LEU A 218 0.49 -0.23 11.24
N ALA A 219 -0.11 -0.19 12.41
CA ALA A 219 -1.42 -0.78 12.67
C ALA A 219 -2.52 0.25 12.42
N ARG A 220 -3.22 0.12 11.30
CA ARG A 220 -4.36 0.97 10.93
C ARG A 220 -5.53 0.12 10.45
N THR A 221 -6.75 0.58 10.73
CA THR A 221 -7.98 -0.13 10.36
C THR A 221 -8.70 0.50 9.18
N ALA A 222 -8.46 1.78 8.93
CA ALA A 222 -8.92 2.51 7.75
C ALA A 222 -8.00 3.70 7.49
N TRP A 223 -7.99 4.18 6.24
CA TRP A 223 -7.19 5.30 5.79
C TRP A 223 -8.03 6.22 4.91
N LEU A 224 -7.91 7.51 5.11
CA LEU A 224 -8.55 8.53 4.29
C LEU A 224 -7.54 9.62 3.95
N ASP A 225 -7.24 9.78 2.67
CA ASP A 225 -6.62 10.96 2.10
C ASP A 225 -7.68 11.79 1.37
N SER A 226 -7.67 13.08 1.57
CA SER A 226 -8.66 13.97 0.97
C SER A 226 -8.06 15.33 0.68
N PRO A 227 -8.25 15.88 -0.52
CA PRO A 227 -7.76 17.20 -0.89
C PRO A 227 -8.38 18.33 -0.06
N LEU A 228 -9.46 18.07 0.67
CA LEU A 228 -10.07 19.02 1.60
C LEU A 228 -9.34 19.11 2.94
N ARG A 229 -8.35 18.26 3.18
CA ARG A 229 -7.57 18.19 4.41
C ARG A 229 -6.09 18.28 4.10
N SER A 230 -5.36 18.92 4.99
CA SER A 230 -3.91 19.09 4.85
C SER A 230 -3.10 17.82 5.08
N SER A 231 -3.72 16.81 5.68
CA SER A 231 -3.03 15.58 6.11
C SER A 231 -3.96 14.38 6.04
N PRO A 232 -3.45 13.21 5.67
CA PRO A 232 -4.21 11.97 5.73
C PRO A 232 -4.64 11.64 7.17
N MET A 233 -5.77 10.95 7.29
CA MET A 233 -6.30 10.47 8.56
C MET A 233 -6.46 8.96 8.53
N ALA A 234 -6.27 8.33 9.68
CA ALA A 234 -6.48 6.91 9.83
C ALA A 234 -7.11 6.57 11.19
N THR A 235 -7.73 5.41 11.25
CA THR A 235 -8.25 4.84 12.47
C THR A 235 -7.33 3.73 12.99
N THR A 236 -7.28 3.60 14.32
CA THR A 236 -6.45 2.62 15.01
C THR A 236 -7.29 1.54 15.69
N TYR A 237 -6.71 0.39 16.01
CA TYR A 237 -7.36 -0.64 16.81
C TYR A 237 -7.68 -0.18 18.26
N GLY A 238 -7.05 0.90 18.73
CA GLY A 238 -7.36 1.55 20.00
C GLY A 238 -8.56 2.52 19.96
N ASN A 239 -9.37 2.49 18.90
CA ASN A 239 -10.54 3.35 18.68
C ASN A 239 -10.19 4.84 18.62
N ALA A 240 -8.98 5.19 18.19
CA ALA A 240 -8.56 6.57 17.99
C ALA A 240 -8.56 6.93 16.50
N LEU A 241 -8.90 8.17 16.20
CA LEU A 241 -8.68 8.81 14.91
C LEU A 241 -7.38 9.60 14.99
N VAL A 242 -6.46 9.32 14.09
CA VAL A 242 -5.12 9.93 14.06
C VAL A 242 -4.86 10.63 12.73
N TYR A 243 -4.10 11.72 12.80
CA TYR A 243 -3.59 12.42 11.62
C TYR A 243 -2.19 11.89 11.32
N HIS A 244 -1.91 11.76 10.02
CA HIS A 244 -0.58 11.42 9.51
C HIS A 244 0.10 12.64 8.90
N GLU A 245 1.40 12.52 8.67
CA GLU A 245 2.22 13.60 8.07
C GLU A 245 2.17 14.91 8.88
N GLN A 246 2.06 14.81 10.21
CA GLN A 246 2.07 15.96 11.13
C GLN A 246 3.11 15.78 12.22
N GLY A 247 4.08 16.71 12.27
CA GLY A 247 5.15 16.69 13.27
C GLY A 247 6.24 15.65 12.96
N ASN A 248 7.16 15.47 13.89
CA ASN A 248 8.33 14.62 13.75
C ASN A 248 8.27 13.35 14.61
N ASP A 249 7.26 13.24 15.46
CA ASP A 249 7.14 12.20 16.49
C ASP A 249 5.79 11.49 16.44
N ASP A 250 5.72 10.29 17.01
CA ASP A 250 4.46 9.61 17.22
C ASP A 250 3.69 10.25 18.39
N GLY A 251 2.71 11.07 18.02
CA GLY A 251 1.81 11.76 18.95
C GLY A 251 0.66 10.89 19.48
N THR A 252 0.62 9.59 19.17
CA THR A 252 -0.43 8.69 19.68
C THR A 252 -0.24 8.34 21.15
N THR A 253 0.94 8.60 21.71
CA THR A 253 1.28 8.45 23.12
C THR A 253 1.50 9.80 23.81
N ASN A 254 1.33 9.85 25.11
CA ASN A 254 1.65 11.03 25.92
C ASN A 254 2.56 10.64 27.10
N PRO A 255 3.84 11.04 27.14
CA PRO A 255 4.52 11.88 26.15
C PRO A 255 4.67 11.21 24.78
N ALA A 256 4.87 12.01 23.71
CA ALA A 256 5.12 11.51 22.36
C ALA A 256 6.33 10.56 22.33
N SER A 257 6.30 9.58 21.44
CA SER A 257 7.39 8.64 21.24
C SER A 257 8.15 8.98 19.95
N PRO A 258 9.49 8.77 19.89
CA PRO A 258 10.24 8.99 18.68
C PRO A 258 9.82 7.99 17.57
N ILE A 259 9.80 8.45 16.34
CA ILE A 259 9.62 7.58 15.17
C ILE A 259 10.99 7.05 14.76
N TYR A 260 11.16 5.71 14.75
CA TYR A 260 12.35 5.09 14.19
C TYR A 260 12.35 5.20 12.67
N ALA A 261 13.15 6.10 12.13
CA ALA A 261 13.31 6.30 10.69
C ALA A 261 14.73 5.87 10.27
N TYR A 262 14.84 5.10 9.18
CA TYR A 262 16.13 4.71 8.66
C TYR A 262 16.15 4.57 7.15
N VAL A 263 17.33 4.77 6.56
CA VAL A 263 17.67 4.39 5.20
C VAL A 263 18.96 3.58 5.22
N ARG A 264 19.00 2.50 4.44
CA ARG A 264 20.15 1.59 4.35
C ARG A 264 20.51 1.35 2.90
N SER A 265 21.81 1.46 2.58
CA SER A 265 22.31 1.15 1.26
C SER A 265 22.27 -0.36 0.98
N SER A 266 22.33 -0.74 -0.30
CA SER A 266 22.78 -2.08 -0.68
C SER A 266 24.23 -2.27 -0.24
N ASP A 267 24.68 -3.54 -0.24
CA ASP A 267 26.09 -3.85 -0.05
C ASP A 267 26.92 -3.34 -1.23
N PHE A 268 28.06 -2.73 -0.95
CA PHE A 268 29.00 -2.28 -1.96
C PHE A 268 30.39 -2.91 -1.72
N ASP A 269 31.09 -3.16 -2.80
CA ASP A 269 32.45 -3.70 -2.83
C ASP A 269 33.43 -2.65 -3.34
N ILE A 270 34.74 -2.87 -3.10
CA ILE A 270 35.79 -2.09 -3.72
C ILE A 270 36.31 -2.87 -4.94
N GLY A 271 36.11 -2.28 -6.13
CA GLY A 271 36.47 -2.91 -7.39
C GLY A 271 35.64 -4.14 -7.66
N ASP A 272 36.27 -5.28 -7.86
CA ASP A 272 35.67 -6.58 -8.17
C ASP A 272 35.36 -7.45 -6.92
N GLY A 273 35.47 -6.87 -5.72
CA GLY A 273 35.22 -7.58 -4.45
C GLY A 273 36.36 -8.49 -3.97
N HIS A 274 37.50 -8.55 -4.65
CA HIS A 274 38.65 -9.34 -4.23
C HIS A 274 39.40 -8.73 -3.06
N ASN A 275 39.36 -7.42 -2.90
CA ASN A 275 40.10 -6.69 -1.87
C ASN A 275 39.21 -6.37 -0.67
N PHE A 276 39.82 -6.31 0.51
CA PHE A 276 39.21 -5.64 1.63
C PHE A 276 39.24 -4.14 1.42
N GLY A 277 38.18 -3.46 1.86
CA GLY A 277 38.11 -2.03 1.96
C GLY A 277 38.29 -1.55 3.39
N LEU A 278 39.04 -0.49 3.56
CA LEU A 278 39.08 0.28 4.80
C LEU A 278 38.34 1.59 4.59
N VAL A 279 37.17 1.73 5.23
CA VAL A 279 36.52 3.03 5.33
C VAL A 279 37.20 3.81 6.42
N TRP A 280 37.84 4.89 6.02
CA TRP A 280 38.63 5.75 6.94
C TRP A 280 37.75 6.79 7.60
N ARG A 281 36.93 7.45 6.81
CA ARG A 281 36.02 8.52 7.27
C ARG A 281 34.77 8.59 6.40
N ILE A 282 33.74 9.19 6.98
CA ILE A 282 32.49 9.55 6.31
C ILE A 282 32.41 11.09 6.35
N ILE A 283 32.03 11.68 5.22
CA ILE A 283 31.58 13.06 5.14
C ILE A 283 30.09 13.01 5.08
N PRO A 284 29.38 13.33 6.16
CA PRO A 284 27.92 13.31 6.15
C PRO A 284 27.42 14.48 5.29
N ASP A 285 26.33 14.22 4.58
CA ASP A 285 25.58 15.23 3.84
C ASP A 285 24.14 15.12 4.31
N VAL A 286 23.85 15.71 5.45
CA VAL A 286 22.53 15.64 6.13
C VAL A 286 22.11 17.05 6.52
N THR A 287 20.89 17.40 6.22
CA THR A 287 20.23 18.60 6.70
C THR A 287 19.20 18.25 7.76
N PHE A 288 19.00 19.14 8.72
CA PHE A 288 18.11 18.94 9.86
C PHE A 288 16.96 19.98 9.89
N ASP A 289 16.62 20.51 8.72
CA ASP A 289 15.55 21.49 8.60
C ASP A 289 14.21 20.89 9.04
N GLY A 290 13.47 21.65 9.85
CA GLY A 290 12.21 21.20 10.41
C GLY A 290 12.33 20.45 11.74
N SER A 291 13.54 20.24 12.27
CA SER A 291 13.72 19.69 13.62
C SER A 291 13.24 20.67 14.68
N THR A 292 12.61 20.15 15.74
CA THR A 292 12.12 20.93 16.87
C THR A 292 13.07 20.91 18.06
N VAL A 293 14.08 20.06 18.03
CA VAL A 293 15.12 19.93 19.04
C VAL A 293 16.34 20.79 18.70
N ASN A 294 17.01 21.35 19.73
CA ASN A 294 18.15 22.28 19.54
C ASN A 294 19.42 21.63 18.97
N GLN A 295 19.61 20.34 19.18
CA GLN A 295 20.76 19.59 18.71
C GLN A 295 20.30 18.29 18.03
N PRO A 296 19.71 18.40 16.85
CA PRO A 296 19.29 17.23 16.12
C PRO A 296 20.48 16.37 15.69
N ALA A 297 20.32 15.06 15.78
CA ALA A 297 21.36 14.11 15.44
C ALA A 297 20.77 12.89 14.73
N VAL A 298 21.59 12.25 13.89
CA VAL A 298 21.31 10.96 13.28
C VAL A 298 22.48 10.01 13.52
N ASN A 299 22.19 8.72 13.50
CA ASN A 299 23.18 7.69 13.68
C ASN A 299 23.62 7.15 12.31
N PHE A 300 24.92 7.31 11.98
CA PHE A 300 25.54 6.67 10.83
C PHE A 300 26.16 5.34 11.27
N THR A 301 25.66 4.25 10.74
CA THR A 301 26.14 2.90 11.05
C THR A 301 26.79 2.29 9.83
N VAL A 302 28.03 1.86 9.94
CA VAL A 302 28.72 1.09 8.90
C VAL A 302 28.65 -0.40 9.26
N LEU A 303 28.17 -1.18 8.30
CA LEU A 303 27.84 -2.59 8.40
C LEU A 303 28.81 -3.41 7.55
N PRO A 304 29.99 -3.80 8.07
CA PRO A 304 30.98 -4.55 7.31
C PRO A 304 30.65 -6.05 7.29
N ARG A 305 31.01 -6.71 6.19
CA ARG A 305 31.06 -8.17 6.04
C ARG A 305 32.47 -8.61 5.71
N HIS A 306 32.89 -9.70 6.30
CA HIS A 306 34.18 -10.31 5.98
C HIS A 306 34.12 -11.10 4.67
N ASN A 307 33.05 -11.87 4.50
CA ASN A 307 32.77 -12.63 3.27
C ASN A 307 31.36 -12.29 2.75
N PRO A 308 31.14 -12.28 1.42
CA PRO A 308 29.82 -12.17 0.85
C PRO A 308 28.88 -13.26 1.43
N GLY A 309 27.65 -12.88 1.79
CA GLY A 309 26.67 -13.79 2.35
C GLY A 309 26.78 -14.08 3.85
N THR A 310 27.82 -13.57 4.55
CA THR A 310 27.89 -13.63 6.02
C THR A 310 27.05 -12.54 6.68
N ASN A 311 26.76 -12.70 7.97
CA ASN A 311 26.13 -11.64 8.75
C ASN A 311 27.07 -10.43 8.90
N TYR A 312 26.49 -9.25 9.06
CA TYR A 312 27.27 -8.05 9.32
C TYR A 312 28.03 -8.14 10.64
N GLY A 313 29.28 -7.72 10.61
CA GLY A 313 30.16 -7.78 11.77
C GLY A 313 30.65 -9.19 12.14
N SER A 314 30.39 -10.21 11.32
CA SER A 314 30.82 -11.59 11.57
C SER A 314 31.70 -12.13 10.45
N THR A 315 32.65 -13.00 10.80
CA THR A 315 33.47 -13.75 9.85
C THR A 315 32.88 -15.12 9.52
N ASP A 316 31.93 -15.59 10.33
CA ASP A 316 31.41 -16.95 10.25
C ASP A 316 30.26 -17.09 9.26
N SER A 317 30.13 -18.29 8.72
CA SER A 317 28.94 -18.67 7.94
C SER A 317 27.68 -18.57 8.82
N PRO A 318 26.53 -18.19 8.27
CA PRO A 318 25.27 -18.16 9.03
C PRO A 318 24.86 -19.51 9.63
N VAL A 319 25.58 -20.59 9.29
CA VAL A 319 25.35 -21.95 9.81
C VAL A 319 26.17 -22.25 11.08
N THR A 320 27.16 -21.45 11.43
CA THR A 320 27.98 -21.68 12.61
C THR A 320 27.42 -20.96 13.83
N THR A 321 27.32 -21.66 14.95
CA THR A 321 26.70 -21.22 16.21
C THR A 321 27.63 -20.36 17.10
N SER A 322 28.90 -20.22 16.76
CA SER A 322 29.89 -19.42 17.51
C SER A 322 30.41 -18.27 16.63
N ALA A 323 29.65 -17.19 16.53
CA ALA A 323 30.08 -16.01 15.79
C ALA A 323 31.22 -15.30 16.54
N GLN A 324 32.42 -15.32 15.97
CA GLN A 324 33.49 -14.40 16.39
C GLN A 324 33.41 -13.13 15.55
N ASN A 325 33.13 -12.01 16.19
CA ASN A 325 33.07 -10.71 15.56
C ASN A 325 34.50 -10.17 15.34
N TYR A 326 35.05 -10.37 14.15
CA TYR A 326 36.35 -9.78 13.78
C TYR A 326 36.22 -8.38 13.17
N THR A 327 35.02 -8.03 12.68
CA THR A 327 34.72 -6.70 12.19
C THR A 327 33.51 -6.17 12.95
N SER A 328 33.72 -5.15 13.76
CA SER A 328 32.62 -4.57 14.53
C SER A 328 31.77 -3.62 13.68
N VAL A 329 30.47 -3.82 13.74
CA VAL A 329 29.51 -2.76 13.34
C VAL A 329 29.77 -1.55 14.24
N ARG A 330 29.86 -0.36 13.66
CA ARG A 330 30.07 0.87 14.40
C ARG A 330 29.07 1.93 14.00
N THR A 331 28.55 2.59 15.03
CA THR A 331 27.59 3.69 14.89
C THR A 331 28.26 4.98 15.35
N TYR A 332 28.06 6.03 14.58
CA TYR A 332 28.57 7.37 14.82
C TYR A 332 27.42 8.34 14.85
N ASN A 333 27.34 9.11 15.93
CA ASN A 333 26.37 10.19 16.04
C ASN A 333 26.82 11.39 15.20
N VAL A 334 25.98 11.85 14.30
CA VAL A 334 26.23 12.96 13.38
C VAL A 334 25.22 14.06 13.68
N GLN A 335 25.72 15.23 13.99
CA GLN A 335 24.96 16.44 14.25
C GLN A 335 25.13 17.45 13.10
N GLN A 336 24.36 18.52 13.12
CA GLN A 336 24.33 19.55 12.08
C GLN A 336 25.73 20.10 11.67
N PHE A 337 26.67 20.17 12.60
CA PHE A 337 27.99 20.73 12.35
C PHE A 337 29.09 19.67 12.33
N THR A 338 28.73 18.40 12.17
CA THR A 338 29.75 17.34 12.04
C THR A 338 30.34 17.35 10.64
N GLU A 339 31.58 17.81 10.51
CA GLU A 339 32.28 17.83 9.23
C GLU A 339 32.73 16.44 8.78
N TYR A 340 33.24 15.64 9.69
CA TYR A 340 33.79 14.31 9.43
C TYR A 340 33.49 13.33 10.57
N ALA A 341 33.15 12.10 10.22
CA ALA A 341 33.15 10.98 11.14
C ALA A 341 34.25 10.00 10.80
N TYR A 342 35.23 9.82 11.71
CA TYR A 342 36.33 8.87 11.52
C TYR A 342 35.94 7.48 11.97
N VAL A 343 35.73 6.58 11.01
CA VAL A 343 35.11 5.27 11.27
C VAL A 343 36.11 4.12 11.36
N ARG A 344 37.13 4.05 10.52
CA ARG A 344 38.22 3.05 10.52
C ARG A 344 37.67 1.61 10.55
N ILE A 345 36.80 1.28 9.61
CA ILE A 345 36.14 -0.03 9.51
C ILE A 345 36.69 -0.76 8.28
N ARG A 346 37.02 -2.03 8.48
CA ARG A 346 37.51 -2.92 7.45
C ARG A 346 36.50 -4.00 7.13
N GLY A 347 36.24 -4.22 5.87
CA GLY A 347 35.35 -5.28 5.37
C GLY A 347 35.58 -5.55 3.89
N ARG A 348 35.17 -6.70 3.41
CA ARG A 348 35.17 -7.02 1.98
C ARG A 348 33.96 -6.43 1.28
N GLN A 349 32.81 -6.57 1.91
CA GLN A 349 31.57 -5.91 1.56
C GLN A 349 31.11 -5.02 2.71
N MET A 350 30.45 -3.93 2.38
CA MET A 350 29.92 -3.02 3.38
C MET A 350 28.58 -2.46 2.94
N ALA A 351 27.71 -2.21 3.90
CA ALA A 351 26.57 -1.33 3.76
C ALA A 351 26.67 -0.20 4.77
N PHE A 352 26.02 0.91 4.53
CA PHE A 352 25.83 1.93 5.54
C PHE A 352 24.34 2.19 5.77
N GLN A 353 24.03 2.53 7.01
CA GLN A 353 22.67 2.85 7.44
C GLN A 353 22.69 4.18 8.18
N ILE A 354 21.70 4.98 7.92
CA ILE A 354 21.44 6.20 8.67
C ILE A 354 20.09 6.01 9.35
N SER A 355 20.04 6.33 10.64
CA SER A 355 18.81 6.17 11.44
C SER A 355 18.65 7.29 12.45
N SER A 356 17.42 7.57 12.83
CA SER A 356 17.01 8.46 13.89
C SER A 356 16.07 7.76 14.84
N GLU A 357 16.28 7.94 16.16
CA GLU A 357 15.44 7.41 17.24
C GLU A 357 15.15 8.51 18.29
N ASP A 358 15.53 9.76 18.04
CA ASP A 358 15.38 10.86 18.97
C ASP A 358 14.12 11.67 18.68
N LEU A 359 13.52 12.23 19.72
CA LEU A 359 12.35 13.09 19.62
C LEU A 359 12.68 14.41 18.90
N GLY A 360 11.74 14.88 18.09
CA GLY A 360 11.81 16.18 17.43
C GLY A 360 12.83 16.29 16.31
N VAL A 361 13.33 15.15 15.79
CA VAL A 361 14.34 15.13 14.73
C VAL A 361 13.67 14.98 13.37
N SER A 362 13.92 15.93 12.49
CA SER A 362 13.66 15.86 11.03
C SER A 362 15.00 15.89 10.31
N TRP A 363 15.18 15.04 9.30
CA TRP A 363 16.42 15.00 8.54
C TRP A 363 16.22 14.63 7.08
N GLN A 364 17.08 15.17 6.24
CA GLN A 364 17.17 14.82 4.83
C GLN A 364 18.60 14.39 4.51
N LEU A 365 18.73 13.26 3.82
CA LEU A 365 20.01 12.73 3.36
C LEU A 365 20.29 13.25 1.95
N GLY A 366 21.44 13.91 1.79
CA GLY A 366 22.00 14.27 0.48
C GLY A 366 22.85 13.14 -0.08
N SER A 367 24.06 13.45 -0.48
CA SER A 367 25.03 12.51 -1.06
C SER A 367 26.22 12.30 -0.13
N PRO A 368 26.14 11.43 0.89
CA PRO A 368 27.24 11.19 1.80
C PRO A 368 28.44 10.61 1.04
N ARG A 369 29.64 11.02 1.44
CA ARG A 369 30.88 10.56 0.82
C ARG A 369 31.64 9.67 1.78
N LEU A 370 32.08 8.52 1.27
CA LEU A 370 32.93 7.57 2.00
C LEU A 370 34.35 7.65 1.47
N ASP A 371 35.32 7.90 2.34
CA ASP A 371 36.77 7.75 2.01
C ASP A 371 37.12 6.28 2.22
N VAL A 372 37.18 5.55 1.11
CA VAL A 372 37.41 4.11 1.09
C VAL A 372 38.78 3.83 0.46
N ARG A 373 39.58 2.99 1.11
CA ARG A 373 40.92 2.59 0.63
C ARG A 373 40.99 1.07 0.51
N ALA A 374 41.65 0.61 -0.51
CA ALA A 374 41.97 -0.80 -0.64
C ALA A 374 42.94 -1.24 0.46
N ASP A 375 42.68 -2.32 1.18
CA ASP A 375 43.42 -2.81 2.32
C ASP A 375 43.80 -4.31 2.16
N GLY A 376 44.33 -4.64 0.98
CA GLY A 376 44.82 -5.98 0.70
C GLY A 376 43.76 -7.03 0.46
N ARG A 377 44.17 -8.29 0.34
CA ARG A 377 43.30 -9.45 0.02
C ARG A 377 43.04 -10.35 1.21
N ARG A 378 43.64 -10.14 2.35
CA ARG A 378 43.50 -10.91 3.59
C ARG A 378 43.20 -10.01 4.79
#